data_0603a2ddad5de694713a9b03769c53a8
#
_entry.id   0603a2ddad5de694713a9b03769c53a8
#
_cell.length_a   1.000
_cell.length_b   1.000
_cell.length_c   1.000
_cell.angle_alpha   90.00
_cell.angle_beta   90.00
_cell.angle_gamma   90.00
#
_symmetry.space_group_name_H-M   'P 1'
#
loop_
_entity.id
_entity.type
_entity.pdbx_description
1 polymer ?
#
loop_
_entity_poly.entity_id
_entity_poly.type
_entity_poly.pdbx_seq_one_letter_code
_entity_poly.pdbx_strand_id
1 'polypeptide(L)'
;MSPVSVEPPTLILVDDDDALRSALRFALELDGYRVQAYPNGEDLLGAKLPARNACLVLDENLPGMGGLETLSLLRSRAVRLPAFLITSHPGPALRQRAARMKVPIIEKPLLDDILVRSIRSALGQATTP
;
A
#
# COMPACT_ATOMS: atom_id res chain seq x y z
N MET A 1 24.53 -16.55 -19.19
CA MET A 1 23.72 -15.49 -18.61
C MET A 1 22.72 -16.10 -17.64
N SER A 2 22.84 -15.76 -16.41
CA SER A 2 21.89 -16.26 -15.44
C SER A 2 20.54 -15.60 -15.67
N PRO A 3 19.45 -16.36 -15.62
CA PRO A 3 18.14 -15.75 -15.66
C PRO A 3 18.01 -14.80 -14.48
N VAL A 4 17.50 -13.61 -14.77
CA VAL A 4 17.22 -12.68 -13.70
C VAL A 4 16.13 -13.29 -12.85
N SER A 5 16.49 -13.65 -11.63
CA SER A 5 15.49 -14.12 -10.69
C SER A 5 14.59 -12.95 -10.36
N VAL A 6 13.41 -12.93 -10.96
CA VAL A 6 12.44 -11.88 -10.67
C VAL A 6 11.71 -12.26 -9.41
N GLU A 7 12.16 -11.69 -8.30
CA GLU A 7 11.45 -11.84 -7.03
C GLU A 7 10.09 -11.21 -7.17
N PRO A 8 9.03 -11.87 -6.70
CA PRO A 8 7.72 -11.22 -6.71
C PRO A 8 7.74 -9.98 -5.82
N PRO A 9 7.09 -8.91 -6.25
CA PRO A 9 7.00 -7.71 -5.41
C PRO A 9 6.24 -7.98 -4.12
N THR A 10 6.56 -7.21 -3.11
CA THR A 10 5.89 -7.30 -1.82
C THR A 10 4.89 -6.16 -1.66
N LEU A 11 3.68 -6.49 -1.29
CA LEU A 11 2.68 -5.50 -0.90
C LEU A 11 2.60 -5.44 0.60
N ILE A 12 2.68 -4.23 1.12
CA ILE A 12 2.63 -3.98 2.55
C ILE A 12 1.27 -3.33 2.80
N LEU A 13 0.37 -4.09 3.39
CA LEU A 13 -1.03 -3.73 3.54
C LEU A 13 -1.34 -3.41 4.99
N VAL A 14 -1.92 -2.24 5.24
CA VAL A 14 -2.33 -1.84 6.58
C VAL A 14 -3.80 -1.48 6.57
N ASP A 15 -4.60 -2.26 7.28
CA ASP A 15 -6.05 -2.09 7.37
C ASP A 15 -6.52 -2.73 8.67
N ASP A 16 -7.34 -2.03 9.44
CA ASP A 16 -7.84 -2.56 10.71
C ASP A 16 -9.05 -3.49 10.55
N ASP A 17 -9.65 -3.53 9.37
CA ASP A 17 -10.76 -4.44 9.08
C ASP A 17 -10.20 -5.81 8.74
N ASP A 18 -10.35 -6.76 9.65
CA ASP A 18 -9.79 -8.11 9.49
C ASP A 18 -10.31 -8.80 8.23
N ALA A 19 -11.60 -8.67 7.95
CA ALA A 19 -12.20 -9.33 6.80
C ALA A 19 -11.68 -8.74 5.50
N LEU A 20 -11.60 -7.41 5.40
CA LEU A 20 -11.08 -6.74 4.22
C LEU A 20 -9.60 -7.04 4.04
N ARG A 21 -8.84 -6.99 5.12
CA ARG A 21 -7.40 -7.29 5.06
C ARG A 21 -7.15 -8.70 4.55
N SER A 22 -7.91 -9.67 5.06
CA SER A 22 -7.78 -11.06 4.61
C SER A 22 -8.19 -11.23 3.16
N ALA A 23 -9.27 -10.58 2.73
CA ALA A 23 -9.73 -10.67 1.36
C ALA A 23 -8.72 -10.05 0.39
N LEU A 24 -8.18 -8.89 0.72
CA LEU A 24 -7.17 -8.24 -0.11
C LEU A 24 -5.90 -9.07 -0.19
N ARG A 25 -5.47 -9.60 0.95
CA ARG A 25 -4.29 -10.45 0.97
C ARG A 25 -4.46 -11.65 0.05
N PHE A 26 -5.59 -12.31 0.14
CA PHE A 26 -5.88 -13.47 -0.69
C PHE A 26 -5.85 -13.11 -2.18
N ALA A 27 -6.54 -12.03 -2.55
CA ALA A 27 -6.60 -11.60 -3.94
C ALA A 27 -5.22 -11.22 -4.48
N LEU A 28 -4.43 -10.52 -3.68
CA LEU A 28 -3.10 -10.06 -4.11
C LEU A 28 -2.11 -11.22 -4.20
N GLU A 29 -2.21 -12.19 -3.29
CA GLU A 29 -1.37 -13.39 -3.36
C GLU A 29 -1.71 -14.22 -4.59
N LEU A 30 -2.99 -14.30 -4.96
CA LEU A 30 -3.39 -14.97 -6.20
C LEU A 30 -2.79 -14.28 -7.42
N ASP A 31 -2.59 -12.97 -7.36
CA ASP A 31 -1.99 -12.19 -8.43
C ASP A 31 -0.46 -12.31 -8.47
N GLY A 32 0.11 -13.07 -7.57
CA GLY A 32 1.55 -13.35 -7.55
C GLY A 32 2.38 -12.48 -6.62
N TYR A 33 1.74 -11.62 -5.81
CA TYR A 33 2.48 -10.78 -4.88
C TYR A 33 2.76 -11.49 -3.57
N ARG A 34 3.84 -11.11 -2.92
CA ARG A 34 4.02 -11.40 -1.50
C ARG A 34 3.30 -10.33 -0.72
N VAL A 35 2.67 -10.70 0.39
CA VAL A 35 1.89 -9.74 1.17
C VAL A 35 2.34 -9.78 2.62
N GLN A 36 2.68 -8.60 3.14
CA GLN A 36 2.86 -8.36 4.58
C GLN A 36 1.67 -7.52 5.01
N ALA A 37 0.91 -7.98 5.99
CA ALA A 37 -0.31 -7.32 6.40
C ALA A 37 -0.26 -6.98 7.89
N TYR A 38 -0.72 -5.78 8.22
CA TYR A 38 -0.69 -5.25 9.58
C TYR A 38 -2.03 -4.61 9.92
N PRO A 39 -2.47 -4.71 11.19
CA PRO A 39 -3.76 -4.13 11.59
C PRO A 39 -3.70 -2.64 11.92
N ASN A 40 -2.52 -2.07 12.10
CA ASN A 40 -2.37 -0.66 12.47
C ASN A 40 -1.01 -0.14 12.04
N GLY A 41 -0.84 1.18 12.14
CA GLY A 41 0.40 1.85 11.75
C GLY A 41 1.57 1.54 12.67
N GLU A 42 1.30 1.40 13.96
CA GLU A 42 2.35 1.13 14.94
C GLU A 42 3.03 -0.20 14.68
N ASP A 43 2.26 -1.24 14.36
CA ASP A 43 2.83 -2.54 14.02
C ASP A 43 3.67 -2.45 12.74
N LEU A 44 3.20 -1.67 11.77
CA LEU A 44 3.97 -1.45 10.56
C LEU A 44 5.31 -0.79 10.85
N LEU A 45 5.30 0.25 11.69
CA LEU A 45 6.52 0.98 12.02
C LEU A 45 7.56 0.13 12.74
N GLY A 46 7.12 -0.91 13.45
CA GLY A 46 8.01 -1.85 14.11
C GLY A 46 8.46 -3.00 13.23
N ALA A 47 7.98 -3.09 12.01
CA ALA A 47 8.26 -4.22 11.14
C ALA A 47 9.51 -3.99 10.31
N LYS A 48 10.11 -5.09 9.87
CA LYS A 48 11.22 -5.03 8.93
C LYS A 48 10.64 -4.99 7.52
N LEU A 49 10.91 -3.90 6.81
CA LEU A 49 10.36 -3.69 5.48
C LEU A 49 11.41 -3.87 4.40
N PRO A 50 11.02 -4.37 3.21
CA PRO A 50 11.95 -4.41 2.09
C PRO A 50 12.32 -3.00 1.66
N ALA A 51 13.55 -2.85 1.17
CA ALA A 51 14.05 -1.54 0.75
C ALA A 51 13.54 -1.14 -0.63
N ARG A 52 13.11 -2.09 -1.42
CA ARG A 52 12.67 -1.87 -2.80
C ARG A 52 11.78 -3.02 -3.26
N ASN A 53 11.23 -2.88 -4.45
CA ASN A 53 10.33 -3.89 -5.06
C ASN A 53 9.15 -4.17 -4.14
N ALA A 54 8.58 -3.10 -3.61
CA ALA A 54 7.46 -3.17 -2.69
C ALA A 54 6.59 -1.93 -2.82
N CYS A 55 5.35 -2.05 -2.39
CA CYS A 55 4.37 -0.97 -2.44
C CYS A 55 3.57 -0.98 -1.15
N LEU A 56 3.30 0.20 -0.61
CA LEU A 56 2.51 0.38 0.60
C LEU A 56 1.06 0.67 0.22
N VAL A 57 0.14 -0.01 0.87
CA VAL A 57 -1.30 0.23 0.73
C VAL A 57 -1.84 0.48 2.12
N LEU A 58 -2.17 1.72 2.42
CA LEU A 58 -2.48 2.16 3.78
C LEU A 58 -3.90 2.69 3.86
N ASP A 59 -4.67 2.14 4.80
CA ASP A 59 -5.97 2.71 5.13
C ASP A 59 -5.75 3.97 5.95
N GLU A 60 -6.48 5.04 5.62
CA GLU A 60 -6.41 6.26 6.42
C GLU A 60 -7.14 6.10 7.75
N ASN A 61 -8.19 5.30 7.78
CA ASN A 61 -9.05 5.14 8.97
C ASN A 61 -8.52 4.03 9.88
N LEU A 62 -7.32 4.23 10.39
CA LEU A 62 -6.69 3.28 11.31
C LEU A 62 -6.86 3.78 12.76
N PRO A 63 -6.95 2.86 13.73
CA PRO A 63 -6.96 3.27 15.13
C PRO A 63 -5.63 3.91 15.51
N GLY A 64 -5.69 4.96 16.30
CA GLY A 64 -4.50 5.69 16.73
C GLY A 64 -3.96 6.56 15.61
N MET A 65 -2.94 6.08 14.93
CA MET A 65 -2.25 6.81 13.87
C MET A 65 -2.87 6.50 12.52
N GLY A 66 -3.26 7.52 11.77
CA GLY A 66 -3.81 7.32 10.42
C GLY A 66 -2.76 6.88 9.41
N GLY A 67 -3.23 6.46 8.25
CA GLY A 67 -2.34 5.95 7.20
C GLY A 67 -1.35 6.99 6.70
N LEU A 68 -1.81 8.22 6.48
CA LEU A 68 -0.94 9.26 5.97
C LEU A 68 0.12 9.68 6.98
N GLU A 69 -0.25 9.72 8.27
CA GLU A 69 0.70 9.98 9.33
C GLU A 69 1.74 8.87 9.44
N THR A 70 1.30 7.63 9.33
CA THR A 70 2.21 6.47 9.31
C THR A 70 3.22 6.59 8.16
N LEU A 71 2.74 6.96 6.98
CA LEU A 71 3.61 7.12 5.82
C LEU A 71 4.60 8.26 6.02
N SER A 72 4.17 9.36 6.63
CA SER A 72 5.05 10.47 6.94
C SER A 72 6.22 10.03 7.82
N LEU A 73 5.94 9.22 8.84
CA LEU A 73 6.97 8.68 9.71
C LEU A 73 7.91 7.72 8.98
N LEU A 74 7.37 6.87 8.11
CA LEU A 74 8.22 5.99 7.30
C LEU A 74 9.17 6.78 6.42
N ARG A 75 8.66 7.83 5.79
CA ARG A 75 9.50 8.69 4.94
C ARG A 75 10.57 9.42 5.72
N SER A 76 10.28 9.79 6.98
CA SER A 76 11.30 10.38 7.86
C SER A 76 12.41 9.39 8.19
N ARG A 77 12.16 8.10 8.06
CA ARG A 77 13.14 7.02 8.24
C ARG A 77 13.76 6.58 6.91
N ALA A 78 13.63 7.39 5.87
CA ALA A 78 14.17 7.14 4.54
C ALA A 78 13.56 5.93 3.82
N VAL A 79 12.34 5.54 4.19
CA VAL A 79 11.59 4.52 3.43
C VAL A 79 11.03 5.21 2.17
N ARG A 80 11.45 4.74 1.01
CA ARG A 80 11.14 5.37 -0.29
C ARG A 80 10.25 4.51 -1.17
N LEU A 81 9.40 3.72 -0.58
CA LEU A 81 8.49 2.87 -1.33
C LEU A 81 7.30 3.67 -1.84
N PRO A 82 6.79 3.35 -3.04
CA PRO A 82 5.53 3.92 -3.49
C PRO A 82 4.40 3.51 -2.54
N ALA A 83 3.42 4.40 -2.41
CA ALA A 83 2.34 4.20 -1.46
C ALA A 83 1.01 4.66 -2.04
N PHE A 84 -0.05 3.98 -1.65
CA PHE A 84 -1.43 4.38 -1.92
C PHE A 84 -2.17 4.50 -0.60
N LEU A 85 -3.02 5.50 -0.52
CA LEU A 85 -3.88 5.70 0.63
C LEU A 85 -5.30 5.27 0.25
N ILE A 86 -5.91 4.44 1.08
CA ILE A 86 -7.29 3.99 0.87
C ILE A 86 -8.16 4.66 1.92
N THR A 87 -9.29 5.24 1.50
CA THR A 87 -10.21 5.88 2.43
C THR A 87 -11.61 5.92 1.83
N SER A 88 -12.62 5.94 2.70
CA SER A 88 -14.02 5.96 2.26
C SER A 88 -14.48 7.36 1.84
N HIS A 89 -14.08 8.40 2.56
CA HIS A 89 -14.58 9.75 2.34
C HIS A 89 -13.44 10.75 2.47
N PRO A 90 -12.60 10.88 1.42
CA PRO A 90 -11.49 11.81 1.51
C PRO A 90 -12.00 13.25 1.43
N GLY A 91 -11.81 14.00 2.51
CA GLY A 91 -12.13 15.41 2.54
C GLY A 91 -11.05 16.27 1.89
N PRO A 92 -11.30 17.59 1.72
CA PRO A 92 -10.33 18.46 1.06
C PRO A 92 -8.96 18.53 1.76
N ALA A 93 -8.96 18.55 3.10
CA ALA A 93 -7.70 18.63 3.85
C ALA A 93 -6.84 17.40 3.63
N LEU A 94 -7.46 16.22 3.66
CA LEU A 94 -6.73 14.97 3.42
C LEU A 94 -6.21 14.91 1.99
N ARG A 95 -7.03 15.33 1.01
CA ARG A 95 -6.61 15.35 -0.39
C ARG A 95 -5.41 16.26 -0.60
N GLN A 96 -5.40 17.42 0.05
CA GLN A 96 -4.28 18.35 -0.04
C GLN A 96 -3.01 17.79 0.58
N ARG A 97 -3.14 17.17 1.75
CA ARG A 97 -1.98 16.56 2.43
C ARG A 97 -1.40 15.41 1.60
N ALA A 98 -2.27 14.56 1.08
CA ALA A 98 -1.83 13.44 0.24
C ALA A 98 -1.15 13.93 -1.03
N ALA A 99 -1.69 14.97 -1.65
CA ALA A 99 -1.10 15.56 -2.85
C ALA A 99 0.30 16.12 -2.58
N ARG A 100 0.49 16.79 -1.45
CA ARG A 100 1.81 17.31 -1.07
C ARG A 100 2.83 16.18 -0.87
N MET A 101 2.37 15.06 -0.37
CA MET A 101 3.21 13.89 -0.17
C MET A 101 3.32 13.01 -1.41
N LYS A 102 2.62 13.37 -2.47
CA LYS A 102 2.58 12.61 -3.73
C LYS A 102 2.07 11.19 -3.52
N VAL A 103 1.00 11.08 -2.75
CA VAL A 103 0.35 9.81 -2.44
C VAL A 103 -1.01 9.78 -3.11
N PRO A 104 -1.24 8.90 -4.08
CA PRO A 104 -2.57 8.75 -4.67
C PRO A 104 -3.56 8.21 -3.66
N ILE A 105 -4.79 8.68 -3.75
CA ILE A 105 -5.91 8.20 -2.93
C ILE A 105 -6.79 7.32 -3.78
N ILE A 106 -7.13 6.15 -3.25
CA ILE A 106 -8.10 5.25 -3.84
C ILE A 106 -9.28 5.17 -2.89
N GLU A 107 -10.47 5.52 -3.39
CA GLU A 107 -11.66 5.53 -2.55
C GLU A 107 -12.25 4.14 -2.39
N LYS A 108 -12.66 3.83 -1.16
CA LYS A 108 -13.48 2.66 -0.90
C LYS A 108 -14.92 2.93 -1.36
N PRO A 109 -15.66 1.92 -1.76
CA PRO A 109 -15.31 0.50 -1.78
C PRO A 109 -14.41 0.14 -2.96
N LEU A 110 -13.60 -0.91 -2.78
CA LEU A 110 -12.66 -1.37 -3.80
C LEU A 110 -13.39 -2.37 -4.71
N LEU A 111 -14.29 -1.86 -5.54
CA LEU A 111 -15.24 -2.69 -6.29
C LEU A 111 -14.70 -3.21 -7.62
N ASP A 112 -13.59 -2.66 -8.09
CA ASP A 112 -13.02 -3.08 -9.36
C ASP A 112 -11.52 -3.35 -9.20
N ASP A 113 -10.81 -3.46 -10.30
CA ASP A 113 -9.40 -3.78 -10.30
C ASP A 113 -8.49 -2.56 -10.24
N ILE A 114 -9.03 -1.38 -9.87
CA ILE A 114 -8.23 -0.16 -9.88
C ILE A 114 -7.04 -0.24 -8.93
N LEU A 115 -7.21 -0.87 -7.77
CA LEU A 115 -6.10 -1.01 -6.83
C LEU A 115 -4.98 -1.87 -7.43
N VAL A 116 -5.33 -3.01 -8.00
CA VAL A 116 -4.35 -3.91 -8.61
C VAL A 116 -3.63 -3.23 -9.77
N ARG A 117 -4.37 -2.53 -10.62
CA ARG A 117 -3.77 -1.78 -11.74
C ARG A 117 -2.84 -0.68 -11.25
N SER A 118 -3.24 0.04 -10.22
CA SER A 118 -2.42 1.12 -9.64
C SER A 118 -1.14 0.57 -9.04
N ILE A 119 -1.21 -0.53 -8.33
CA ILE A 119 -0.04 -1.20 -7.76
C ILE A 119 0.91 -1.65 -8.86
N ARG A 120 0.38 -2.28 -9.90
CA ARG A 120 1.17 -2.76 -11.02
C ARG A 120 1.92 -1.60 -11.70
N SER A 121 1.23 -0.49 -11.91
CA SER A 121 1.83 0.69 -12.48
C SER A 121 2.93 1.27 -11.59
N ALA A 122 2.69 1.34 -10.29
CA ALA A 122 3.65 1.91 -9.34
C ALA A 122 4.92 1.05 -9.24
N LEU A 123 4.79 -0.25 -9.42
CA LEU A 123 5.93 -1.17 -9.37
C LEU A 123 6.66 -1.26 -10.70
N GLY A 124 6.21 -0.52 -11.71
CA GLY A 124 6.84 -0.56 -13.02
C GLY A 124 6.64 -1.86 -13.76
N GLN A 125 5.65 -2.65 -13.37
CA GLN A 125 5.35 -3.90 -14.06
C GLN A 125 4.69 -3.61 -15.39
N ALA A 126 5.12 -4.33 -16.43
CA ALA A 126 4.56 -4.15 -17.74
C ALA A 126 3.07 -4.51 -17.71
N THR A 127 2.24 -3.56 -18.12
CA THR A 127 0.86 -3.88 -18.42
C THR A 127 0.86 -4.53 -19.79
N THR A 128 0.35 -5.73 -19.87
CA THR A 128 0.19 -6.38 -21.16
C THR A 128 -0.72 -5.53 -22.01
N PRO A 129 -0.29 -5.12 -23.18
CA PRO A 129 -1.17 -4.36 -24.06
C PRO A 129 -2.41 -5.16 -24.42
#